data_b1884661306b27b9347662970dc3297d
#
_entry.id   b1884661306b27b9347662970dc3297d
#
_cell.length_a   1.000
_cell.length_b   1.000
_cell.length_c   1.000
_cell.angle_alpha   90.00
_cell.angle_beta   90.00
_cell.angle_gamma   90.00
#
_symmetry.space_group_name_H-M   'P 1'
#
loop_
_entity.id
_entity.type
_entity.pdbx_description
1 polymer ?
#
loop_
_entity_poly.entity_id
_entity_poly.type
_entity_poly.pdbx_seq_one_letter_code
_entity_poly.pdbx_strand_id
1 'polypeptide(L)'
;GIDIENNFKIKNKKNFKLINIEANKFLKNCKKKFDVIFLFEFLEHLEEQDKYQLFENLTKKLNKNAYIFISTLNKNLLSKYLAIDIAENLLRLLPKKTHDFNLFLSPSKLQSICHKYNLNLMDIEGIQYNPIFKSFKLSKIDLVNYFGTLKY
;
A
#
# COMPACT_ATOMS: atom_id res chain seq x y z
N GLY A 1 14.04 -4.19 0.10
CA GLY A 1 12.67 -4.39 0.60
C GLY A 1 12.65 -4.78 2.06
N ILE A 2 11.54 -4.56 2.72
CA ILE A 2 11.27 -4.98 4.10
C ILE A 2 9.94 -5.73 4.14
N ASP A 3 9.85 -6.73 5.02
CA ASP A 3 8.63 -7.48 5.29
C ASP A 3 8.70 -8.12 6.68
N ILE A 4 7.55 -8.38 7.30
CA ILE A 4 7.47 -9.09 8.59
C ILE A 4 7.43 -10.60 8.42
N GLU A 5 7.05 -11.09 7.25
CA GLU A 5 7.01 -12.51 6.94
C GLU A 5 8.34 -13.01 6.35
N ASN A 6 8.74 -14.20 6.76
CA ASN A 6 10.02 -14.79 6.34
C ASN A 6 9.85 -15.78 5.16
N ASN A 7 8.71 -15.70 4.46
CA ASN A 7 8.30 -16.69 3.46
C ASN A 7 8.92 -16.48 2.07
N PHE A 8 9.80 -15.51 1.90
CA PHE A 8 10.37 -15.20 0.61
C PHE A 8 11.56 -16.08 0.26
N LYS A 9 11.45 -16.86 -0.80
CA LYS A 9 12.56 -17.61 -1.42
C LYS A 9 13.56 -16.72 -2.19
N ILE A 10 13.48 -15.40 -2.02
CA ILE A 10 14.32 -14.46 -2.74
C ILE A 10 15.66 -14.34 -2.01
N LYS A 11 16.73 -14.74 -2.67
CA LYS A 11 18.09 -14.53 -2.15
C LYS A 11 18.51 -13.08 -2.34
N ASN A 12 19.20 -12.50 -1.36
CA ASN A 12 19.84 -11.20 -1.49
C ASN A 12 20.77 -11.18 -2.71
N LYS A 13 20.68 -10.12 -3.52
CA LYS A 13 21.55 -9.87 -4.67
C LYS A 13 22.37 -8.61 -4.42
N LYS A 14 23.41 -8.35 -5.24
CA LYS A 14 24.29 -7.18 -5.10
C LYS A 14 23.52 -5.87 -4.92
N ASN A 15 22.40 -5.69 -5.62
CA ASN A 15 21.61 -4.45 -5.62
C ASN A 15 20.22 -4.63 -4.95
N PHE A 16 19.99 -5.74 -4.26
CA PHE A 16 18.73 -6.02 -3.59
C PHE A 16 18.98 -6.69 -2.24
N LYS A 17 18.37 -6.13 -1.19
CA LYS A 17 18.38 -6.68 0.16
C LYS A 17 16.96 -6.76 0.68
N LEU A 18 16.57 -7.93 1.18
CA LEU A 18 15.35 -8.13 1.93
C LEU A 18 15.67 -8.19 3.41
N ILE A 19 14.92 -7.46 4.22
CA ILE A 19 15.10 -7.39 5.67
C ILE A 19 13.78 -7.79 6.32
N ASN A 20 13.82 -8.81 7.18
CA ASN A 20 12.67 -9.21 7.97
C ASN A 20 12.54 -8.29 9.18
N ILE A 21 11.68 -7.31 9.07
CA ILE A 21 11.44 -6.29 10.11
C ILE A 21 10.11 -5.57 9.86
N GLU A 22 9.47 -5.16 10.94
CA GLU A 22 8.29 -4.29 10.89
C GLU A 22 8.67 -2.89 10.37
N ALA A 23 7.80 -2.30 9.52
CA ALA A 23 8.08 -1.08 8.79
C ALA A 23 8.39 0.13 9.68
N ASN A 24 7.59 0.39 10.70
CA ASN A 24 7.82 1.51 11.61
C ASN A 24 9.10 1.34 12.42
N LYS A 25 9.43 0.11 12.83
CA LYS A 25 10.69 -0.21 13.51
C LYS A 25 11.89 0.00 12.59
N PHE A 26 11.78 -0.41 11.32
CA PHE A 26 12.81 -0.16 10.34
C PHE A 26 13.05 1.34 10.13
N LEU A 27 11.99 2.11 9.90
CA LEU A 27 12.08 3.54 9.64
C LEU A 27 12.66 4.31 10.83
N LYS A 28 12.30 3.97 12.06
CA LYS A 28 12.87 4.59 13.27
C LYS A 28 14.39 4.40 13.35
N ASN A 29 14.89 3.22 12.99
CA ASN A 29 16.31 2.86 13.12
C ASN A 29 17.13 3.15 11.86
N CYS A 30 16.51 3.32 10.70
CA CYS A 30 17.20 3.56 9.44
C CYS A 30 17.81 4.96 9.43
N LYS A 31 19.12 5.06 9.14
CA LYS A 31 19.82 6.33 8.99
C LYS A 31 19.78 6.88 7.55
N LYS A 32 19.36 6.05 6.59
CA LYS A 32 19.32 6.44 5.17
C LYS A 32 18.06 7.21 4.85
N LYS A 33 18.15 8.08 3.85
CA LYS A 33 17.02 8.69 3.17
C LYS A 33 16.80 8.02 1.81
N PHE A 34 15.59 8.14 1.28
CA PHE A 34 15.15 7.46 0.07
C PHE A 34 14.61 8.46 -0.94
N ASP A 35 14.87 8.19 -2.22
CA ASP A 35 14.32 8.95 -3.34
C ASP A 35 12.99 8.38 -3.79
N VAL A 36 12.80 7.06 -3.61
CA VAL A 36 11.56 6.35 -3.96
C VAL A 36 11.24 5.32 -2.89
N ILE A 37 9.97 5.29 -2.48
CA ILE A 37 9.41 4.26 -1.59
C ILE A 37 8.19 3.65 -2.25
N PHE A 38 8.06 2.32 -2.16
CA PHE A 38 6.88 1.57 -2.61
C PHE A 38 6.16 0.97 -1.40
N LEU A 39 4.86 1.22 -1.32
CA LEU A 39 3.94 0.67 -0.31
C LEU A 39 2.84 -0.10 -1.07
N PHE A 40 3.14 -1.31 -1.51
CA PHE A 40 2.21 -2.08 -2.31
C PHE A 40 1.47 -3.10 -1.45
N GLU A 41 0.13 -3.09 -1.53
CA GLU A 41 -0.77 -3.99 -0.79
C GLU A 41 -0.35 -4.08 0.69
N PHE A 42 -0.16 -2.93 1.31
CA PHE A 42 0.40 -2.85 2.65
C PHE A 42 -0.46 -2.05 3.62
N LEU A 43 -1.04 -0.93 3.18
CA LEU A 43 -1.75 -0.01 4.06
C LEU A 43 -3.05 -0.59 4.60
N GLU A 44 -3.71 -1.49 3.89
CA GLU A 44 -4.91 -2.22 4.28
C GLU A 44 -4.70 -3.22 5.43
N HIS A 45 -3.45 -3.48 5.81
CA HIS A 45 -3.09 -4.34 6.93
C HIS A 45 -2.71 -3.56 8.20
N LEU A 46 -2.72 -2.23 8.15
CA LEU A 46 -2.37 -1.37 9.28
C LEU A 46 -3.60 -0.77 9.94
N GLU A 47 -3.56 -0.70 11.27
CA GLU A 47 -4.50 0.12 12.03
C GLU A 47 -4.36 1.60 11.68
N GLU A 48 -5.40 2.39 11.95
CA GLU A 48 -5.39 3.81 11.59
C GLU A 48 -4.23 4.58 12.23
N GLN A 49 -3.94 4.31 13.50
CA GLN A 49 -2.83 4.96 14.22
C GLN A 49 -1.47 4.60 13.61
N ASP A 50 -1.31 3.33 13.20
CA ASP A 50 -0.07 2.84 12.57
C ASP A 50 0.15 3.45 11.19
N LYS A 51 -0.92 3.69 10.41
CA LYS A 51 -0.84 4.46 9.15
C LYS A 51 -0.29 5.86 9.40
N TYR A 52 -0.82 6.59 10.38
CA TYR A 52 -0.31 7.93 10.70
C TYR A 52 1.15 7.89 11.16
N GLN A 53 1.51 6.94 12.03
CA GLN A 53 2.89 6.77 12.48
C GLN A 53 3.83 6.41 11.32
N LEU A 54 3.37 5.57 10.39
CA LEU A 54 4.12 5.22 9.19
C LEU A 54 4.44 6.46 8.35
N PHE A 55 3.45 7.28 8.01
CA PHE A 55 3.65 8.48 7.20
C PHE A 55 4.53 9.51 7.91
N GLU A 56 4.39 9.68 9.21
CA GLU A 56 5.29 10.51 10.01
C GLU A 56 6.74 10.03 9.95
N ASN A 57 6.96 8.73 10.07
CA ASN A 57 8.31 8.17 10.00
C ASN A 57 8.87 8.20 8.58
N LEU A 58 8.03 7.97 7.56
CA LEU A 58 8.43 8.02 6.15
C LEU A 58 8.92 9.41 5.75
N THR A 59 8.19 10.47 6.08
CA THR A 59 8.58 11.83 5.67
C THR A 59 9.94 12.24 6.23
N LYS A 60 10.30 11.76 7.41
CA LYS A 60 11.65 11.96 7.99
C LYS A 60 12.76 11.26 7.21
N LYS A 61 12.41 10.29 6.36
CA LYS A 61 13.35 9.46 5.58
C LYS A 61 13.31 9.72 4.08
N LEU A 62 12.61 10.75 3.64
CA LEU A 62 12.58 11.15 2.23
C LEU A 62 13.68 12.16 1.91
N ASN A 63 14.25 12.04 0.73
CA ASN A 63 15.04 13.09 0.10
C ASN A 63 14.10 14.16 -0.49
N LYS A 64 14.62 15.34 -0.77
CA LYS A 64 13.89 16.39 -1.49
C LYS A 64 13.44 15.86 -2.87
N ASN A 65 12.18 16.12 -3.24
CA ASN A 65 11.54 15.60 -4.45
C ASN A 65 11.40 14.06 -4.52
N ALA A 66 11.45 13.36 -3.41
CA ALA A 66 11.21 11.92 -3.37
C ALA A 66 9.75 11.58 -3.72
N TYR A 67 9.56 10.36 -4.21
CA TYR A 67 8.24 9.82 -4.54
C TYR A 67 7.87 8.65 -3.63
N ILE A 68 6.59 8.55 -3.31
CA ILE A 68 6.00 7.36 -2.69
C ILE A 68 4.94 6.82 -3.65
N PHE A 69 5.04 5.56 -4.02
CA PHE A 69 4.04 4.85 -4.79
C PHE A 69 3.28 3.90 -3.87
N ILE A 70 1.97 3.96 -3.94
CA ILE A 70 1.06 3.20 -3.07
C ILE A 70 0.16 2.35 -3.96
N SER A 71 -0.07 1.08 -3.60
CA SER A 71 -1.27 0.36 -4.00
C SER A 71 -2.01 -0.11 -2.76
N THR A 72 -3.33 -0.01 -2.76
CA THR A 72 -4.17 -0.44 -1.63
C THR A 72 -5.64 -0.60 -2.05
N LEU A 73 -6.43 -1.22 -1.19
CA LEU A 73 -7.87 -1.40 -1.37
C LEU A 73 -8.62 -0.13 -1.01
N ASN A 74 -9.55 0.28 -1.89
CA ASN A 74 -10.41 1.43 -1.66
C ASN A 74 -11.48 1.10 -0.61
N LYS A 75 -11.76 2.00 0.31
CA LYS A 75 -12.79 1.82 1.34
C LYS A 75 -14.17 2.19 0.82
N ASN A 76 -14.82 1.29 0.09
CA ASN A 76 -16.20 1.41 -0.36
C ASN A 76 -16.93 0.05 -0.35
N LEU A 77 -18.26 0.06 -0.54
CA LEU A 77 -19.06 -1.16 -0.47
C LEU A 77 -18.73 -2.16 -1.59
N LEU A 78 -18.33 -1.68 -2.76
CA LEU A 78 -17.98 -2.56 -3.88
C LEU A 78 -16.66 -3.29 -3.63
N SER A 79 -15.64 -2.61 -3.12
CA SER A 79 -14.37 -3.24 -2.76
C SER A 79 -14.56 -4.26 -1.63
N LYS A 80 -15.39 -3.96 -0.62
CA LYS A 80 -15.77 -4.92 0.42
C LYS A 80 -16.36 -6.18 -0.19
N TYR A 81 -17.36 -6.01 -1.06
CA TYR A 81 -18.04 -7.15 -1.69
C TYR A 81 -17.10 -7.98 -2.57
N LEU A 82 -16.28 -7.34 -3.39
CA LEU A 82 -15.38 -8.04 -4.31
C LEU A 82 -14.17 -8.66 -3.60
N ALA A 83 -13.52 -7.94 -2.69
CA ALA A 83 -12.31 -8.42 -2.03
C ALA A 83 -12.61 -9.45 -0.93
N ILE A 84 -13.67 -9.22 -0.13
CA ILE A 84 -13.97 -10.08 1.02
C ILE A 84 -15.04 -11.10 0.67
N ASP A 85 -16.22 -10.65 0.20
CA ASP A 85 -17.36 -11.55 0.05
C ASP A 85 -17.16 -12.52 -1.13
N ILE A 86 -16.61 -12.05 -2.26
CA ILE A 86 -16.36 -12.90 -3.42
C ILE A 86 -15.01 -13.61 -3.31
N ALA A 87 -13.90 -12.88 -3.18
CA ALA A 87 -12.57 -13.47 -3.28
C ALA A 87 -12.24 -14.39 -2.11
N GLU A 88 -12.58 -14.02 -0.88
CA GLU A 88 -12.30 -14.83 0.31
C GLU A 88 -13.37 -15.87 0.61
N ASN A 89 -14.66 -15.46 0.59
CA ASN A 89 -15.74 -16.30 1.10
C ASN A 89 -16.34 -17.22 0.02
N LEU A 90 -16.60 -16.70 -1.19
CA LEU A 90 -17.25 -17.45 -2.25
C LEU A 90 -16.27 -18.24 -3.10
N LEU A 91 -15.27 -17.59 -3.68
CA LEU A 91 -14.31 -18.22 -4.60
C LEU A 91 -13.12 -18.86 -3.88
N ARG A 92 -12.88 -18.51 -2.61
CA ARG A 92 -11.76 -18.97 -1.80
C ARG A 92 -10.40 -18.79 -2.51
N LEU A 93 -10.26 -17.73 -3.27
CA LEU A 93 -9.01 -17.36 -3.94
C LEU A 93 -7.96 -16.87 -2.96
N LEU A 94 -8.41 -16.35 -1.80
CA LEU A 94 -7.59 -15.91 -0.69
C LEU A 94 -8.03 -16.63 0.60
N PRO A 95 -7.15 -16.78 1.58
CA PRO A 95 -7.52 -17.28 2.91
C PRO A 95 -8.61 -16.39 3.54
N LYS A 96 -9.51 -17.01 4.30
CA LYS A 96 -10.54 -16.26 5.04
C LYS A 96 -9.89 -15.30 6.03
N LYS A 97 -10.49 -14.11 6.19
CA LYS A 97 -10.02 -13.04 7.08
C LYS A 97 -8.65 -12.46 6.69
N THR A 98 -8.29 -12.53 5.42
CA THR A 98 -7.08 -11.85 4.91
C THR A 98 -7.25 -10.33 4.98
N HIS A 99 -8.47 -9.82 4.78
CA HIS A 99 -8.75 -8.39 4.78
C HIS A 99 -9.82 -8.01 5.81
N ASP A 100 -9.56 -6.93 6.54
CA ASP A 100 -10.55 -6.23 7.36
C ASP A 100 -10.97 -4.93 6.66
N PHE A 101 -12.24 -4.83 6.29
CA PHE A 101 -12.78 -3.64 5.64
C PHE A 101 -12.56 -2.34 6.43
N ASN A 102 -12.50 -2.43 7.76
CA ASN A 102 -12.27 -1.24 8.58
C ASN A 102 -10.90 -0.62 8.31
N LEU A 103 -9.93 -1.43 7.91
CA LEU A 103 -8.55 -1.03 7.62
C LEU A 103 -8.35 -0.48 6.20
N PHE A 104 -9.32 -0.66 5.30
CA PHE A 104 -9.24 -0.15 3.93
C PHE A 104 -9.10 1.38 3.92
N LEU A 105 -8.41 1.89 2.91
CA LEU A 105 -8.05 3.30 2.81
C LEU A 105 -8.75 3.95 1.61
N SER A 106 -9.65 4.91 1.88
CA SER A 106 -10.26 5.68 0.79
C SER A 106 -9.29 6.74 0.23
N PRO A 107 -9.42 7.13 -1.05
CA PRO A 107 -8.65 8.22 -1.64
C PRO A 107 -8.74 9.54 -0.85
N SER A 108 -9.91 9.88 -0.35
CA SER A 108 -10.12 11.07 0.48
C SER A 108 -9.35 11.02 1.80
N LYS A 109 -9.29 9.84 2.43
CA LYS A 109 -8.51 9.65 3.65
C LYS A 109 -7.01 9.71 3.37
N LEU A 110 -6.56 9.11 2.25
CA LEU A 110 -5.17 9.23 1.80
C LEU A 110 -4.80 10.71 1.58
N GLN A 111 -5.66 11.48 0.91
CA GLN A 111 -5.45 12.91 0.71
C GLN A 111 -5.32 13.68 2.04
N SER A 112 -6.15 13.35 3.04
CA SER A 112 -6.07 13.94 4.37
C SER A 112 -4.74 13.62 5.07
N ILE A 113 -4.24 12.39 4.93
CA ILE A 113 -2.92 11.98 5.42
C ILE A 113 -1.81 12.76 4.71
N CYS A 114 -1.88 12.86 3.39
CA CYS A 114 -0.92 13.62 2.59
C CYS A 114 -0.85 15.08 3.04
N HIS A 115 -1.99 15.73 3.20
CA HIS A 115 -2.05 17.11 3.68
C HIS A 115 -1.41 17.27 5.07
N LYS A 116 -1.70 16.35 6.00
CA LYS A 116 -1.14 16.39 7.36
C LYS A 116 0.39 16.30 7.37
N TYR A 117 0.99 15.57 6.43
CA TYR A 117 2.44 15.33 6.40
C TYR A 117 3.17 16.06 5.27
N ASN A 118 2.56 17.11 4.68
CA ASN A 118 3.13 17.92 3.60
C ASN A 118 3.57 17.08 2.39
N LEU A 119 2.78 16.09 2.02
CA LEU A 119 2.93 15.30 0.81
C LEU A 119 1.94 15.79 -0.25
N ASN A 120 2.37 15.89 -1.49
CA ASN A 120 1.50 16.22 -2.61
C ASN A 120 0.97 14.92 -3.23
N LEU A 121 -0.34 14.70 -3.17
CA LEU A 121 -1.00 13.63 -3.92
C LEU A 121 -1.09 14.06 -5.38
N MET A 122 -0.26 13.45 -6.24
CA MET A 122 -0.11 13.82 -7.64
C MET A 122 -1.19 13.18 -8.51
N ASP A 123 -1.48 11.91 -8.25
CA ASP A 123 -2.42 11.14 -9.06
C ASP A 123 -2.98 9.95 -8.28
N ILE A 124 -4.21 9.54 -8.68
CA ILE A 124 -4.87 8.29 -8.24
C ILE A 124 -5.41 7.60 -9.48
N GLU A 125 -5.02 6.37 -9.68
CA GLU A 125 -5.50 5.52 -10.77
C GLU A 125 -6.02 4.19 -10.22
N GLY A 126 -7.20 3.80 -10.65
CA GLY A 126 -7.79 2.50 -10.32
C GLY A 126 -7.09 1.36 -11.06
N ILE A 127 -7.16 0.17 -10.49
CA ILE A 127 -6.68 -1.06 -11.11
C ILE A 127 -7.90 -1.88 -11.49
N GLN A 128 -8.05 -2.19 -12.77
CA GLN A 128 -9.10 -3.07 -13.28
C GLN A 128 -8.49 -4.39 -13.72
N TYR A 129 -9.01 -5.48 -13.18
CA TYR A 129 -8.65 -6.83 -13.59
C TYR A 129 -9.69 -7.38 -14.57
N ASN A 130 -9.22 -7.87 -15.73
CA ASN A 130 -10.05 -8.59 -16.68
C ASN A 130 -9.81 -10.10 -16.49
N PRO A 131 -10.80 -10.87 -15.98
CA PRO A 131 -10.63 -12.29 -15.71
C PRO A 131 -10.56 -13.15 -16.97
N ILE A 132 -11.16 -12.69 -18.08
CA ILE A 132 -11.15 -13.42 -19.36
C ILE A 132 -9.75 -13.40 -19.97
N PHE A 133 -9.14 -12.22 -20.06
CA PHE A 133 -7.81 -12.05 -20.64
C PHE A 133 -6.68 -12.15 -19.60
N LYS A 134 -7.00 -12.36 -18.32
CA LYS A 134 -6.03 -12.38 -17.20
C LYS A 134 -5.08 -11.18 -17.24
N SER A 135 -5.60 -10.01 -17.54
CA SER A 135 -4.83 -8.77 -17.72
C SER A 135 -5.27 -7.69 -16.75
N PHE A 136 -4.33 -6.81 -16.41
CA PHE A 136 -4.58 -5.62 -15.59
C PHE A 136 -4.53 -4.38 -16.47
N LYS A 137 -5.37 -3.41 -16.17
CA LYS A 137 -5.42 -2.11 -16.82
C LYS A 137 -5.55 -1.01 -15.78
N LEU A 138 -4.80 0.06 -15.93
CA LEU A 138 -5.01 1.29 -15.17
C LEU A 138 -6.26 2.00 -15.71
N SER A 139 -7.01 2.62 -14.81
CA SER A 139 -8.27 3.27 -15.10
C SER A 139 -8.43 4.50 -14.22
N LYS A 140 -9.17 5.49 -14.68
CA LYS A 140 -9.59 6.63 -13.84
C LYS A 140 -10.66 6.24 -12.81
N ILE A 141 -11.10 4.99 -12.82
CA ILE A 141 -12.12 4.47 -11.93
C ILE A 141 -11.43 3.60 -10.86
N ASP A 142 -11.41 4.07 -9.63
CA ASP A 142 -10.75 3.49 -8.45
C ASP A 142 -11.70 2.64 -7.58
N LEU A 143 -12.58 1.86 -8.21
CA LEU A 143 -13.68 1.19 -7.52
C LEU A 143 -13.23 0.17 -6.47
N VAL A 144 -12.22 -0.64 -6.74
CA VAL A 144 -11.82 -1.76 -5.85
C VAL A 144 -10.48 -1.48 -5.20
N ASN A 145 -9.46 -1.31 -6.00
CA ASN A 145 -8.12 -0.95 -5.57
C ASN A 145 -7.57 0.18 -6.46
N TYR A 146 -6.57 0.87 -5.95
CA TYR A 146 -5.98 1.99 -6.68
C TYR A 146 -4.48 2.11 -6.43
N PHE A 147 -3.81 2.75 -7.38
CA PHE A 147 -2.48 3.30 -7.23
C PHE A 147 -2.56 4.78 -6.86
N GLY A 148 -1.73 5.19 -5.91
CA GLY A 148 -1.52 6.59 -5.58
C GLY A 148 -0.05 6.96 -5.77
N THR A 149 0.20 8.12 -6.38
CA THR A 149 1.53 8.70 -6.52
C THR A 149 1.63 9.93 -5.64
N LEU A 150 2.56 9.90 -4.67
CA LEU A 150 2.81 11.03 -3.77
C LEU A 150 4.19 11.61 -4.05
N LYS A 151 4.32 12.92 -3.88
CA LYS A 151 5.59 13.65 -3.97
C LYS A 151 5.86 14.43 -2.69
N TYR A 152 7.09 14.34 -2.21
CA TYR A 152 7.59 15.07 -1.03
C TYR A 152 8.30 16.35 -1.42
#